data_3e7102ef6aabfdd1589e38a6d11bc3a2
#
_entry.id   3e7102ef6aabfdd1589e38a6d11bc3a2
#
_cell.length_a   1.000
_cell.length_b   1.000
_cell.length_c   1.000
_cell.angle_alpha   90.00
_cell.angle_beta   90.00
_cell.angle_gamma   90.00
#
_symmetry.space_group_name_H-M   'P 1'
#
loop_
_entity.id
_entity.type
_entity.pdbx_description
1 polymer ?
#
loop_
_entity_poly.entity_id
_entity_poly.type
_entity_poly.pdbx_seq_one_letter_code
_entity_poly.pdbx_strand_id
1 'polypeptide(L)'
;MFRVTAIPKTMRAVVYRGVNDLRFETVPVPRLGANELLVKVAVCGVCPTDIKKIHYGTVPPPRIFGHETAGTIVKIGRGKNGGASVLASRFKVGDRVALHHHVPCLDCHCCRHRAFAQCAQYRRTGITAGFAPAGGGYAEYVRVMDFVLPGVVKIPARNSFEEGALLEPVNTVLKAVRRLNLLPGDRVLVAGQGPIGLMFTKILQLQGIRVLATDLLASRLKLAKKFGARWTQLAHQPSTINHQPSLDAAIIAVPSDAAVTQALQLVRGAGQVLLFAHTKRAEVGSQKSEVRGQRSNPQPSTLNPQLDFSSICLDEKDLIGSYSSDFTLQREVARLVFSRRLDVRPLITHRFPLAQTAAAIALASRPTEDSLKILVTAAAP
;
A
#
# COMPACT_ATOMS: atom_id res chain seq x y z
N MET A 1 -14.05 -31.70 -6.65
CA MET A 1 -15.35 -30.99 -6.57
C MET A 1 -15.41 -30.24 -5.25
N PHE A 2 -15.25 -28.93 -5.25
CA PHE A 2 -15.37 -28.14 -4.00
C PHE A 2 -16.83 -28.22 -3.53
N ARG A 3 -17.07 -28.86 -2.39
CA ARG A 3 -18.36 -28.72 -1.68
C ARG A 3 -18.46 -27.26 -1.24
N VAL A 4 -19.33 -26.50 -1.88
CA VAL A 4 -19.70 -25.16 -1.40
C VAL A 4 -20.41 -25.37 -0.07
N THR A 5 -19.69 -25.23 1.03
CA THR A 5 -20.30 -25.15 2.37
C THR A 5 -21.28 -23.98 2.34
N ALA A 6 -22.45 -24.14 2.92
CA ALA A 6 -23.47 -23.10 2.99
C ALA A 6 -22.85 -21.82 3.58
N ILE A 7 -23.03 -20.68 2.92
CA ILE A 7 -22.53 -19.40 3.40
C ILE A 7 -23.27 -19.06 4.70
N PRO A 8 -22.58 -18.83 5.81
CA PRO A 8 -23.21 -18.50 7.08
C PRO A 8 -23.91 -17.13 7.01
N LYS A 9 -24.86 -16.88 7.92
CA LYS A 9 -25.51 -15.57 8.04
C LYS A 9 -24.60 -14.53 8.66
N THR A 10 -23.66 -14.97 9.50
CA THR A 10 -22.69 -14.12 10.23
C THR A 10 -21.28 -14.63 9.99
N MET A 11 -20.31 -13.75 10.22
CA MET A 11 -18.86 -14.01 10.08
C MET A 11 -18.10 -13.39 11.24
N ARG A 12 -16.87 -13.86 11.46
CA ARG A 12 -15.92 -13.19 12.35
C ARG A 12 -15.20 -12.09 11.59
N ALA A 13 -14.99 -10.96 12.26
CA ALA A 13 -14.25 -9.82 11.72
C ALA A 13 -13.57 -9.01 12.82
N VAL A 14 -12.52 -8.28 12.48
CA VAL A 14 -11.92 -7.28 13.37
C VAL A 14 -12.48 -5.91 13.01
N VAL A 15 -13.27 -5.36 13.91
CA VAL A 15 -14.00 -4.11 13.76
C VAL A 15 -13.27 -3.00 14.49
N TYR A 16 -12.94 -1.93 13.77
CA TYR A 16 -12.47 -0.68 14.33
C TYR A 16 -13.66 0.08 14.93
N ARG A 17 -13.62 0.32 16.25
CA ARG A 17 -14.65 1.02 17.03
C ARG A 17 -14.26 2.42 17.44
N GLY A 18 -12.98 2.78 17.28
CA GLY A 18 -12.43 4.09 17.63
C GLY A 18 -10.90 4.07 17.58
N VAL A 19 -10.28 5.17 17.99
CA VAL A 19 -8.81 5.29 18.04
C VAL A 19 -8.22 4.16 18.90
N ASN A 20 -7.39 3.32 18.27
CA ASN A 20 -6.75 2.14 18.89
C ASN A 20 -7.73 1.09 19.46
N ASP A 21 -9.01 1.17 19.14
CA ASP A 21 -10.02 0.20 19.57
C ASP A 21 -10.38 -0.74 18.40
N LEU A 22 -9.77 -1.92 18.42
CA LEU A 22 -10.02 -3.01 17.49
C LEU A 22 -10.65 -4.18 18.23
N ARG A 23 -11.83 -4.60 17.80
CA ARG A 23 -12.59 -5.68 18.45
C ARG A 23 -12.81 -6.84 17.50
N PHE A 24 -12.52 -8.06 17.95
CA PHE A 24 -12.85 -9.28 17.25
C PHE A 24 -14.30 -9.66 17.52
N GLU A 25 -15.18 -9.48 16.54
CA GLU A 25 -16.63 -9.55 16.70
C GLU A 25 -17.27 -10.50 15.68
N THR A 26 -18.52 -10.87 15.96
CA THR A 26 -19.40 -11.52 15.00
C THR A 26 -20.28 -10.47 14.34
N VAL A 27 -20.22 -10.39 13.01
CA VAL A 27 -20.95 -9.41 12.19
C VAL A 27 -21.69 -10.11 11.05
N PRO A 28 -22.72 -9.51 10.44
CA PRO A 28 -23.39 -10.10 9.28
C PRO A 28 -22.41 -10.28 8.10
N VAL A 29 -22.55 -11.39 7.36
CA VAL A 29 -21.90 -11.55 6.07
C VAL A 29 -22.48 -10.52 5.09
N PRO A 30 -21.65 -9.80 4.30
CA PRO A 30 -22.12 -8.79 3.37
C PRO A 30 -23.12 -9.35 2.35
N ARG A 31 -24.23 -8.64 2.12
CA ARG A 31 -25.19 -8.97 1.06
C ARG A 31 -24.63 -8.52 -0.29
N LEU A 32 -24.81 -9.38 -1.30
CA LEU A 32 -24.36 -9.06 -2.66
C LEU A 32 -25.44 -8.30 -3.43
N GLY A 33 -25.01 -7.30 -4.17
CA GLY A 33 -25.73 -6.72 -5.30
C GLY A 33 -25.54 -7.54 -6.58
N ALA A 34 -26.09 -7.03 -7.68
CA ALA A 34 -25.96 -7.64 -9.00
C ALA A 34 -24.49 -7.63 -9.46
N ASN A 35 -24.04 -8.76 -10.03
CA ASN A 35 -22.67 -8.92 -10.59
C ASN A 35 -21.51 -8.77 -9.60
N GLU A 36 -21.77 -8.73 -8.32
CA GLU A 36 -20.77 -8.61 -7.27
C GLU A 36 -20.26 -9.98 -6.82
N LEU A 37 -19.07 -10.00 -6.22
CA LEU A 37 -18.48 -11.23 -5.71
C LEU A 37 -18.47 -11.23 -4.18
N LEU A 38 -18.79 -12.37 -3.58
CA LEU A 38 -18.44 -12.66 -2.19
C LEU A 38 -17.19 -13.52 -2.19
N VAL A 39 -16.14 -13.00 -1.57
CA VAL A 39 -14.87 -13.69 -1.46
C VAL A 39 -14.67 -14.14 -0.03
N LYS A 40 -14.44 -15.45 0.19
CA LYS A 40 -13.92 -15.97 1.44
C LYS A 40 -12.44 -15.59 1.50
N VAL A 41 -12.10 -14.75 2.45
CA VAL A 41 -10.73 -14.26 2.63
C VAL A 41 -9.84 -15.42 3.08
N ALA A 42 -8.69 -15.57 2.43
CA ALA A 42 -7.66 -16.49 2.86
C ALA A 42 -6.59 -15.75 3.66
N VAL A 43 -6.21 -14.56 3.19
CA VAL A 43 -5.15 -13.76 3.77
C VAL A 43 -5.34 -12.28 3.45
N CYS A 44 -4.90 -11.43 4.37
CA CYS A 44 -4.81 -9.98 4.18
C CYS A 44 -3.51 -9.44 4.75
N GLY A 45 -2.80 -8.59 4.00
CA GLY A 45 -1.60 -7.91 4.46
C GLY A 45 -1.90 -6.76 5.42
N VAL A 46 -0.99 -6.49 6.35
CA VAL A 46 -1.03 -5.30 7.21
C VAL A 46 -0.30 -4.16 6.50
N CYS A 47 -1.00 -3.05 6.33
CA CYS A 47 -0.51 -1.86 5.64
C CYS A 47 -0.32 -0.69 6.62
N PRO A 48 0.77 0.11 6.50
CA PRO A 48 0.95 1.33 7.29
C PRO A 48 -0.21 2.33 7.17
N THR A 49 -0.95 2.32 6.06
CA THR A 49 -2.13 3.17 5.87
C THR A 49 -3.26 2.80 6.84
N ASP A 50 -3.50 1.50 7.07
CA ASP A 50 -4.51 1.05 8.04
C ASP A 50 -4.07 1.42 9.46
N ILE A 51 -2.79 1.22 9.78
CA ILE A 51 -2.20 1.58 11.07
C ILE A 51 -2.43 3.07 11.37
N LYS A 52 -2.12 3.95 10.41
CA LYS A 52 -2.32 5.41 10.58
C LYS A 52 -3.79 5.76 10.79
N LYS A 53 -4.71 5.12 10.05
CA LYS A 53 -6.16 5.36 10.24
C LYS A 53 -6.62 4.94 11.63
N ILE A 54 -6.11 3.82 12.15
CA ILE A 54 -6.44 3.29 13.47
C ILE A 54 -5.89 4.19 14.57
N HIS A 55 -4.63 4.61 14.46
CA HIS A 55 -3.96 5.40 15.51
C HIS A 55 -4.40 6.87 15.54
N TYR A 56 -4.67 7.46 14.38
CA TYR A 56 -5.02 8.89 14.31
C TYR A 56 -6.52 9.15 14.14
N GLY A 57 -7.36 8.11 14.08
CA GLY A 57 -8.81 8.29 14.01
C GLY A 57 -9.29 9.03 12.76
N THR A 58 -8.57 8.91 11.63
CA THR A 58 -8.85 9.70 10.42
C THR A 58 -10.10 9.25 9.64
N VAL A 59 -10.75 8.19 10.09
CA VAL A 59 -12.02 7.70 9.52
C VAL A 59 -13.00 7.38 10.65
N PRO A 60 -14.30 7.66 10.47
CA PRO A 60 -15.31 7.38 11.49
C PRO A 60 -15.52 5.86 11.64
N PRO A 61 -15.71 5.36 12.89
CA PRO A 61 -16.13 3.99 13.13
C PRO A 61 -17.64 3.80 12.80
N PRO A 62 -18.16 2.56 12.63
CA PRO A 62 -17.38 1.33 12.60
C PRO A 62 -16.73 1.08 11.23
N ARG A 63 -15.56 0.38 11.22
CA ARG A 63 -14.86 -0.01 10.00
C ARG A 63 -14.25 -1.41 10.14
N ILE A 64 -14.17 -2.14 9.02
CA ILE A 64 -13.29 -3.30 8.87
C ILE A 64 -12.18 -2.90 7.90
N PHE A 65 -10.94 -2.88 8.37
CA PHE A 65 -9.79 -2.54 7.54
C PHE A 65 -9.24 -3.75 6.78
N GLY A 66 -8.12 -3.55 6.09
CA GLY A 66 -7.45 -4.57 5.30
C GLY A 66 -7.81 -4.49 3.83
N HIS A 67 -6.82 -4.13 3.01
CA HIS A 67 -7.01 -3.91 1.57
C HIS A 67 -5.99 -4.66 0.69
N GLU A 68 -5.02 -5.31 1.28
CA GLU A 68 -4.10 -6.22 0.62
C GLU A 68 -4.64 -7.66 0.74
N THR A 69 -5.66 -8.00 -0.04
CA THR A 69 -6.53 -9.16 0.24
C THR A 69 -6.52 -10.16 -0.91
N ALA A 70 -6.44 -11.44 -0.55
CA ALA A 70 -6.65 -12.55 -1.48
C ALA A 70 -7.55 -13.63 -0.85
N GLY A 71 -8.28 -14.35 -1.69
CA GLY A 71 -9.22 -15.36 -1.23
C GLY A 71 -9.87 -16.15 -2.37
N THR A 72 -10.94 -16.84 -2.03
CA THR A 72 -11.71 -17.69 -2.97
C THR A 72 -13.12 -17.14 -3.16
N ILE A 73 -13.58 -17.02 -4.40
CA ILE A 73 -14.95 -16.63 -4.72
C ILE A 73 -15.90 -17.75 -4.24
N VAL A 74 -16.83 -17.41 -3.36
CA VAL A 74 -17.82 -18.36 -2.82
C VAL A 74 -19.24 -18.10 -3.32
N LYS A 75 -19.50 -16.88 -3.84
CA LYS A 75 -20.79 -16.51 -4.44
C LYS A 75 -20.61 -15.38 -5.45
N ILE A 76 -21.45 -15.38 -6.48
CA ILE A 76 -21.58 -14.30 -7.46
C ILE A 76 -23.03 -13.83 -7.43
N GLY A 77 -23.24 -12.52 -7.32
CA GLY A 77 -24.57 -11.91 -7.34
C GLY A 77 -25.21 -12.02 -8.72
N ARG A 78 -26.48 -12.40 -8.79
CA ARG A 78 -27.23 -12.49 -10.05
C ARG A 78 -27.41 -11.09 -10.66
N GLY A 79 -27.21 -10.95 -11.97
CA GLY A 79 -27.52 -9.74 -12.70
C GLY A 79 -29.02 -9.43 -12.72
N LYS A 80 -29.41 -8.19 -13.03
CA LYS A 80 -30.82 -7.74 -13.02
C LYS A 80 -31.74 -8.59 -13.91
N ASN A 81 -31.22 -9.18 -14.99
CA ASN A 81 -31.96 -10.04 -15.92
C ASN A 81 -31.56 -11.53 -15.81
N GLY A 82 -31.09 -11.97 -14.64
CA GLY A 82 -30.66 -13.36 -14.42
C GLY A 82 -29.29 -13.73 -15.01
N GLY A 83 -28.72 -12.90 -15.89
CA GLY A 83 -27.40 -13.08 -16.53
C GLY A 83 -26.28 -12.38 -15.75
N ALA A 84 -25.04 -12.84 -15.92
CA ALA A 84 -23.86 -12.14 -15.42
C ALA A 84 -23.41 -11.03 -16.41
N SER A 85 -22.92 -9.90 -15.89
CA SER A 85 -22.25 -8.90 -16.76
C SER A 85 -21.00 -9.50 -17.40
N VAL A 86 -20.55 -8.92 -18.52
CA VAL A 86 -19.30 -9.32 -19.20
C VAL A 86 -18.11 -9.38 -18.24
N LEU A 87 -18.04 -8.49 -17.26
CA LEU A 87 -16.98 -8.52 -16.25
C LEU A 87 -17.17 -9.66 -15.24
N ALA A 88 -18.39 -9.88 -14.76
CA ALA A 88 -18.68 -10.94 -13.79
C ALA A 88 -18.57 -12.34 -14.42
N SER A 89 -18.86 -12.50 -15.71
CA SER A 89 -18.74 -13.78 -16.44
C SER A 89 -17.28 -14.28 -16.57
N ARG A 90 -16.29 -13.41 -16.32
CA ARG A 90 -14.88 -13.81 -16.24
C ARG A 90 -14.56 -14.65 -15.00
N PHE A 91 -15.44 -14.67 -14.01
CA PHE A 91 -15.24 -15.32 -12.72
C PHE A 91 -16.25 -16.45 -12.50
N LYS A 92 -15.84 -17.44 -11.72
CA LYS A 92 -16.69 -18.54 -11.25
C LYS A 92 -16.46 -18.79 -9.76
N VAL A 93 -17.44 -19.38 -9.11
CA VAL A 93 -17.30 -19.88 -7.74
C VAL A 93 -16.16 -20.89 -7.69
N GLY A 94 -15.29 -20.77 -6.70
CA GLY A 94 -14.06 -21.56 -6.56
C GLY A 94 -12.82 -20.89 -7.17
N ASP A 95 -12.94 -19.81 -7.96
CA ASP A 95 -11.76 -19.07 -8.43
C ASP A 95 -10.99 -18.46 -7.25
N ARG A 96 -9.69 -18.66 -7.25
CA ARG A 96 -8.75 -18.01 -6.34
C ARG A 96 -8.42 -16.63 -6.89
N VAL A 97 -8.59 -15.58 -6.12
CA VAL A 97 -8.46 -14.20 -6.59
C VAL A 97 -7.65 -13.32 -5.65
N ALA A 98 -6.86 -12.43 -6.26
CA ALA A 98 -6.28 -11.28 -5.63
C ALA A 98 -7.19 -10.08 -5.87
N LEU A 99 -7.53 -9.35 -4.83
CA LEU A 99 -8.44 -8.23 -4.90
C LEU A 99 -7.67 -6.92 -5.13
N HIS A 100 -8.27 -6.06 -5.91
CA HIS A 100 -7.88 -4.65 -5.93
C HIS A 100 -8.78 -3.90 -4.96
N HIS A 101 -8.22 -2.95 -4.22
CA HIS A 101 -9.00 -2.34 -3.14
C HIS A 101 -10.13 -1.45 -3.65
N HIS A 102 -10.00 -0.79 -4.81
CA HIS A 102 -11.09 -0.07 -5.50
C HIS A 102 -10.69 0.42 -6.88
N VAL A 103 -11.68 0.84 -7.68
CA VAL A 103 -11.49 1.38 -9.02
C VAL A 103 -12.10 2.78 -9.07
N PRO A 104 -11.48 3.76 -9.75
CA PRO A 104 -12.02 5.11 -9.86
C PRO A 104 -13.27 5.16 -10.75
N CYS A 105 -14.01 6.25 -10.73
CA CYS A 105 -15.23 6.39 -11.54
C CYS A 105 -14.99 6.54 -13.05
N LEU A 106 -13.76 6.83 -13.45
CA LEU A 106 -13.28 7.03 -14.84
C LEU A 106 -13.85 8.25 -15.57
N ASP A 107 -14.73 9.03 -14.95
CA ASP A 107 -15.42 10.14 -15.59
C ASP A 107 -15.13 11.53 -14.97
N CYS A 108 -14.82 11.62 -13.67
CA CYS A 108 -14.58 12.92 -13.02
C CYS A 108 -13.30 13.61 -13.54
N HIS A 109 -13.16 14.89 -13.24
CA HIS A 109 -11.99 15.70 -13.62
C HIS A 109 -10.65 15.01 -13.27
N CYS A 110 -10.52 14.51 -12.04
CA CYS A 110 -9.32 13.79 -11.62
C CYS A 110 -9.03 12.54 -12.49
N CYS A 111 -10.09 11.80 -12.88
CA CYS A 111 -9.94 10.62 -13.71
C CYS A 111 -9.51 10.95 -15.14
N ARG A 112 -10.02 12.02 -15.73
CA ARG A 112 -9.61 12.51 -17.05
C ARG A 112 -8.12 12.88 -17.09
N HIS A 113 -7.59 13.41 -15.98
CA HIS A 113 -6.16 13.66 -15.77
C HIS A 113 -5.37 12.42 -15.28
N ARG A 114 -5.97 11.22 -15.28
CA ARG A 114 -5.38 9.98 -14.77
C ARG A 114 -4.92 10.05 -13.30
N ALA A 115 -5.35 11.07 -12.57
CA ALA A 115 -5.09 11.24 -11.13
C ALA A 115 -6.06 10.37 -10.30
N PHE A 116 -6.12 9.08 -10.58
CA PHE A 116 -7.11 8.13 -10.07
C PHE A 116 -7.21 8.12 -8.55
N ALA A 117 -6.09 8.19 -7.84
CA ALA A 117 -6.04 8.24 -6.38
C ALA A 117 -6.71 9.50 -5.77
N GLN A 118 -7.03 10.52 -6.58
CA GLN A 118 -7.71 11.74 -6.17
C GLN A 118 -9.22 11.72 -6.50
N CYS A 119 -9.71 10.69 -7.18
CA CYS A 119 -11.12 10.49 -7.47
C CYS A 119 -11.93 10.40 -6.17
N ALA A 120 -13.00 11.18 -6.03
CA ALA A 120 -13.85 11.17 -4.83
C ALA A 120 -14.53 9.81 -4.63
N GLN A 121 -14.95 9.14 -5.73
CA GLN A 121 -15.52 7.81 -5.69
C GLN A 121 -14.48 6.79 -5.19
N TYR A 122 -13.27 6.83 -5.72
CA TYR A 122 -12.15 6.01 -5.29
C TYR A 122 -11.87 6.15 -3.79
N ARG A 123 -12.00 7.34 -3.22
CA ARG A 123 -11.75 7.60 -1.80
C ARG A 123 -12.88 7.15 -0.87
N ARG A 124 -14.09 7.02 -1.38
CA ARG A 124 -15.29 6.72 -0.57
C ARG A 124 -15.73 5.27 -0.65
N THR A 125 -15.36 4.54 -1.68
CA THR A 125 -15.87 3.20 -1.98
C THR A 125 -14.75 2.18 -2.07
N GLY A 126 -15.12 0.90 -2.09
CA GLY A 126 -14.19 -0.21 -2.19
C GLY A 126 -13.88 -0.85 -0.84
N ILE A 127 -12.95 -1.78 -0.83
CA ILE A 127 -12.57 -2.58 0.34
C ILE A 127 -12.03 -1.69 1.46
N THR A 128 -11.30 -0.61 1.12
CA THR A 128 -10.76 0.33 2.11
C THR A 128 -11.80 1.29 2.69
N ALA A 129 -13.00 1.36 2.13
CA ALA A 129 -14.05 2.22 2.64
C ALA A 129 -14.62 1.73 3.99
N GLY A 130 -14.31 0.52 4.39
CA GLY A 130 -14.58 0.01 5.72
C GLY A 130 -15.79 -0.90 5.80
N PHE A 131 -16.57 -0.80 6.90
CA PHE A 131 -17.59 -1.75 7.27
C PHE A 131 -18.70 -1.95 6.20
N ALA A 132 -19.17 -0.85 5.63
CA ALA A 132 -20.20 -0.87 4.57
C ALA A 132 -19.78 0.05 3.43
N PRO A 133 -20.07 -0.29 2.17
CA PRO A 133 -20.81 -1.48 1.73
C PRO A 133 -19.95 -2.73 1.50
N ALA A 134 -18.61 -2.62 1.42
CA ALA A 134 -17.72 -3.71 1.01
C ALA A 134 -17.17 -4.53 2.19
N GLY A 135 -16.95 -3.91 3.36
CA GLY A 135 -16.15 -4.49 4.43
C GLY A 135 -14.65 -4.30 4.18
N GLY A 136 -13.84 -5.21 4.67
CA GLY A 136 -12.40 -5.23 4.52
C GLY A 136 -11.82 -6.62 4.73
N GLY A 137 -10.53 -6.78 4.46
CA GLY A 137 -9.84 -8.07 4.49
C GLY A 137 -9.59 -8.63 5.90
N TYR A 138 -9.76 -7.83 6.96
CA TYR A 138 -9.70 -8.35 8.34
C TYR A 138 -11.04 -8.96 8.75
N ALA A 139 -11.57 -9.82 7.90
CA ALA A 139 -12.81 -10.57 8.08
C ALA A 139 -12.76 -11.90 7.33
N GLU A 140 -13.68 -12.82 7.66
CA GLU A 140 -13.75 -14.10 6.94
C GLU A 140 -14.31 -13.95 5.51
N TYR A 141 -15.13 -12.93 5.26
CA TYR A 141 -15.69 -12.64 3.94
C TYR A 141 -15.63 -11.16 3.63
N VAL A 142 -15.44 -10.85 2.35
CA VAL A 142 -15.46 -9.49 1.82
C VAL A 142 -16.30 -9.42 0.56
N ARG A 143 -17.07 -8.35 0.41
CA ARG A 143 -17.84 -8.03 -0.79
C ARG A 143 -16.96 -7.28 -1.78
N VAL A 144 -16.95 -7.75 -3.02
CA VAL A 144 -16.28 -7.05 -4.13
C VAL A 144 -17.36 -6.50 -5.03
N MET A 145 -17.51 -5.19 -5.06
CA MET A 145 -18.50 -4.51 -5.85
C MET A 145 -18.21 -4.63 -7.34
N ASP A 146 -19.23 -4.56 -8.18
CA ASP A 146 -19.14 -4.76 -9.62
C ASP A 146 -18.11 -3.83 -10.30
N PHE A 147 -18.06 -2.54 -9.92
CA PHE A 147 -17.11 -1.57 -10.47
C PHE A 147 -15.66 -1.83 -10.06
N VAL A 148 -15.39 -2.69 -9.07
CA VAL A 148 -14.03 -3.09 -8.66
C VAL A 148 -13.49 -4.27 -9.49
N LEU A 149 -14.37 -5.01 -10.17
CA LEU A 149 -14.01 -6.20 -10.96
C LEU A 149 -12.88 -6.01 -11.97
N PRO A 150 -12.70 -4.83 -12.62
CA PRO A 150 -11.56 -4.61 -13.52
C PRO A 150 -10.20 -4.81 -12.86
N GLY A 151 -10.11 -4.57 -11.54
CA GLY A 151 -8.87 -4.74 -10.76
C GLY A 151 -8.68 -6.13 -10.16
N VAL A 152 -9.68 -7.03 -10.22
CA VAL A 152 -9.58 -8.39 -9.67
C VAL A 152 -8.81 -9.30 -10.62
N VAL A 153 -7.86 -10.08 -10.07
CA VAL A 153 -7.01 -10.99 -10.84
C VAL A 153 -7.10 -12.40 -10.28
N LYS A 154 -7.21 -13.40 -11.15
CA LYS A 154 -7.13 -14.81 -10.77
C LYS A 154 -5.71 -15.19 -10.38
N ILE A 155 -5.56 -15.93 -9.28
CA ILE A 155 -4.30 -16.46 -8.79
C ILE A 155 -4.08 -17.83 -9.43
N PRO A 156 -2.98 -18.03 -10.19
CA PRO A 156 -2.64 -19.33 -10.75
C PRO A 156 -2.48 -20.40 -9.67
N ALA A 157 -2.76 -21.65 -9.98
CA ALA A 157 -2.68 -22.77 -9.03
C ALA A 157 -1.31 -22.89 -8.33
N ARG A 158 -0.23 -22.59 -9.05
CA ARG A 158 1.16 -22.64 -8.55
C ARG A 158 1.54 -21.52 -7.57
N ASN A 159 0.74 -20.45 -7.48
CA ASN A 159 1.00 -19.31 -6.63
C ASN A 159 0.11 -19.36 -5.38
N SER A 160 0.59 -18.84 -4.26
CA SER A 160 -0.13 -18.79 -2.99
C SER A 160 -1.11 -17.62 -2.94
N PHE A 161 -2.04 -17.64 -1.98
CA PHE A 161 -2.87 -16.47 -1.66
C PHE A 161 -2.02 -15.30 -1.14
N GLU A 162 -0.93 -15.59 -0.46
CA GLU A 162 0.00 -14.59 0.05
C GLU A 162 0.67 -13.81 -1.08
N GLU A 163 1.14 -14.53 -2.14
CA GLU A 163 1.64 -13.87 -3.35
C GLU A 163 0.55 -12.98 -3.98
N GLY A 164 -0.71 -13.45 -3.98
CA GLY A 164 -1.86 -12.68 -4.46
C GLY A 164 -2.16 -11.43 -3.65
N ALA A 165 -2.10 -11.52 -2.32
CA ALA A 165 -2.34 -10.38 -1.44
C ALA A 165 -1.29 -9.26 -1.65
N LEU A 166 -0.05 -9.62 -1.96
CA LEU A 166 1.03 -8.66 -2.17
C LEU A 166 1.00 -7.99 -3.56
N LEU A 167 0.03 -8.29 -4.43
CA LEU A 167 -0.15 -7.52 -5.66
C LEU A 167 -0.47 -6.06 -5.36
N GLU A 168 -1.21 -5.77 -4.29
CA GLU A 168 -1.58 -4.39 -3.94
C GLU A 168 -0.35 -3.53 -3.65
N PRO A 169 0.54 -3.86 -2.69
CA PRO A 169 1.73 -3.04 -2.43
C PRO A 169 2.70 -3.01 -3.62
N VAL A 170 2.84 -4.08 -4.40
CA VAL A 170 3.66 -4.07 -5.63
C VAL A 170 3.08 -3.09 -6.66
N ASN A 171 1.75 -3.00 -6.75
CA ASN A 171 1.08 -2.06 -7.66
C ASN A 171 1.39 -0.61 -7.27
N THR A 172 1.34 -0.27 -5.98
CA THR A 172 1.66 1.09 -5.52
C THR A 172 3.10 1.47 -5.84
N VAL A 173 4.03 0.52 -5.69
CA VAL A 173 5.45 0.69 -6.00
C VAL A 173 5.67 0.85 -7.52
N LEU A 174 5.09 -0.02 -8.35
CA LEU A 174 5.23 0.08 -9.80
C LEU A 174 4.67 1.39 -10.35
N LYS A 175 3.50 1.82 -9.84
CA LYS A 175 2.92 3.12 -10.17
C LYS A 175 3.88 4.27 -9.84
N ALA A 176 4.52 4.21 -8.68
CA ALA A 176 5.45 5.25 -8.24
C ALA A 176 6.70 5.29 -9.14
N VAL A 177 7.29 4.14 -9.46
CA VAL A 177 8.44 4.04 -10.38
C VAL A 177 8.10 4.65 -11.75
N ARG A 178 6.88 4.42 -12.26
CA ARG A 178 6.43 4.98 -13.55
C ARG A 178 6.25 6.51 -13.57
N ARG A 179 6.41 7.18 -12.44
CA ARG A 179 6.45 8.64 -12.37
C ARG A 179 7.85 9.21 -12.53
N LEU A 180 8.86 8.36 -12.52
CA LEU A 180 10.26 8.75 -12.69
C LEU A 180 10.68 8.59 -14.15
N ASN A 181 11.48 9.54 -14.63
CA ASN A 181 12.11 9.49 -15.95
C ASN A 181 13.50 8.87 -15.81
N LEU A 182 13.57 7.54 -15.81
CA LEU A 182 14.80 6.80 -15.60
C LEU A 182 15.23 6.07 -16.86
N LEU A 183 16.53 6.06 -17.10
CA LEU A 183 17.17 5.31 -18.17
C LEU A 183 17.96 4.11 -17.61
N PRO A 184 18.06 2.98 -18.33
CA PRO A 184 18.94 1.89 -17.94
C PRO A 184 20.36 2.39 -17.65
N GLY A 185 20.91 2.01 -16.49
CA GLY A 185 22.22 2.48 -16.04
C GLY A 185 22.16 3.63 -15.04
N ASP A 186 21.04 4.34 -14.91
CA ASP A 186 20.85 5.40 -13.91
C ASP A 186 21.08 4.89 -12.50
N ARG A 187 21.43 5.80 -11.59
CA ARG A 187 21.68 5.55 -10.17
C ARG A 187 20.57 6.12 -9.33
N VAL A 188 19.92 5.26 -8.57
CA VAL A 188 18.79 5.65 -7.74
C VAL A 188 19.05 5.26 -6.30
N LEU A 189 18.94 6.24 -5.39
CA LEU A 189 18.88 6.00 -3.95
C LEU A 189 17.48 5.47 -3.60
N VAL A 190 17.43 4.38 -2.83
CA VAL A 190 16.20 3.94 -2.16
C VAL A 190 16.42 4.01 -0.66
N ALA A 191 15.87 5.04 -0.02
CA ALA A 191 15.96 5.26 1.43
C ALA A 191 14.89 4.45 2.16
N GLY A 192 15.32 3.49 2.97
CA GLY A 192 14.51 2.52 3.68
C GLY A 192 14.32 1.22 2.90
N GLN A 193 14.71 0.10 3.52
CA GLN A 193 14.64 -1.25 2.95
C GLN A 193 13.64 -2.13 3.74
N GLY A 194 12.53 -1.54 4.16
CA GLY A 194 11.33 -2.29 4.54
C GLY A 194 10.71 -3.00 3.32
N PRO A 195 9.55 -3.65 3.47
CA PRO A 195 8.91 -4.38 2.36
C PRO A 195 8.77 -3.54 1.09
N ILE A 196 8.39 -2.28 1.23
CA ILE A 196 8.20 -1.33 0.12
C ILE A 196 9.53 -0.98 -0.54
N GLY A 197 10.57 -0.63 0.24
CA GLY A 197 11.88 -0.32 -0.31
C GLY A 197 12.52 -1.49 -1.05
N LEU A 198 12.36 -2.71 -0.53
CA LEU A 198 12.82 -3.93 -1.20
C LEU A 198 12.08 -4.19 -2.52
N MET A 199 10.76 -3.89 -2.59
CA MET A 199 10.01 -3.94 -3.84
C MET A 199 10.51 -2.90 -4.84
N PHE A 200 10.79 -1.66 -4.41
CA PHE A 200 11.43 -0.63 -5.24
C PHE A 200 12.78 -1.11 -5.76
N THR A 201 13.64 -1.58 -4.88
CA THR A 201 14.98 -2.09 -5.22
C THR A 201 14.90 -3.15 -6.31
N LYS A 202 13.96 -4.12 -6.19
CA LYS A 202 13.80 -5.17 -7.19
C LYS A 202 13.24 -4.67 -8.51
N ILE A 203 12.19 -3.82 -8.49
CA ILE A 203 11.58 -3.30 -9.72
C ILE A 203 12.60 -2.45 -10.50
N LEU A 204 13.35 -1.58 -9.83
CA LEU A 204 14.40 -0.77 -10.44
C LEU A 204 15.50 -1.66 -11.05
N GLN A 205 15.95 -2.67 -10.32
CA GLN A 205 16.96 -3.62 -10.80
C GLN A 205 16.48 -4.34 -12.07
N LEU A 206 15.20 -4.73 -12.13
CA LEU A 206 14.61 -5.37 -13.33
C LEU A 206 14.54 -4.43 -14.54
N GLN A 207 14.63 -3.12 -14.34
CA GLN A 207 14.68 -2.10 -15.37
C GLN A 207 16.13 -1.68 -15.73
N GLY A 208 17.15 -2.35 -15.18
CA GLY A 208 18.55 -2.02 -15.44
C GLY A 208 19.08 -0.84 -14.64
N ILE A 209 18.33 -0.36 -13.64
CA ILE A 209 18.72 0.75 -12.76
C ILE A 209 19.69 0.25 -11.68
N ARG A 210 20.70 1.05 -11.36
CA ARG A 210 21.69 0.76 -10.31
C ARG A 210 21.23 1.35 -8.98
N VAL A 211 20.82 0.50 -8.06
CA VAL A 211 20.25 0.93 -6.78
C VAL A 211 21.31 1.06 -5.70
N LEU A 212 21.35 2.22 -5.04
CA LEU A 212 21.95 2.44 -3.74
C LEU A 212 20.86 2.30 -2.68
N ALA A 213 20.93 1.26 -1.85
CA ALA A 213 19.96 1.01 -0.80
C ALA A 213 20.49 1.50 0.56
N THR A 214 19.70 2.30 1.28
CA THR A 214 20.02 2.72 2.65
C THR A 214 18.96 2.25 3.64
N ASP A 215 19.39 1.85 4.82
CA ASP A 215 18.51 1.50 5.96
C ASP A 215 19.29 1.67 7.28
N LEU A 216 18.59 1.71 8.41
CA LEU A 216 19.19 1.70 9.74
C LEU A 216 19.66 0.30 10.16
N LEU A 217 19.09 -0.75 9.58
CA LEU A 217 19.32 -2.14 9.95
C LEU A 217 20.18 -2.87 8.92
N ALA A 218 21.32 -3.41 9.37
CA ALA A 218 22.22 -4.16 8.50
C ALA A 218 21.58 -5.43 7.91
N SER A 219 20.67 -6.08 8.63
CA SER A 219 19.90 -7.24 8.16
C SER A 219 19.08 -6.90 6.91
N ARG A 220 18.44 -5.73 6.86
CA ARG A 220 17.68 -5.25 5.70
C ARG A 220 18.57 -4.92 4.52
N LEU A 221 19.76 -4.39 4.76
CA LEU A 221 20.75 -4.14 3.70
C LEU A 221 21.26 -5.45 3.08
N LYS A 222 21.48 -6.49 3.89
CA LYS A 222 21.80 -7.85 3.37
C LYS A 222 20.69 -8.36 2.45
N LEU A 223 19.42 -8.13 2.80
CA LEU A 223 18.29 -8.51 1.98
C LEU A 223 18.18 -7.63 0.71
N ALA A 224 18.45 -6.33 0.82
CA ALA A 224 18.49 -5.43 -0.34
C ALA A 224 19.51 -5.88 -1.40
N LYS A 225 20.67 -6.40 -0.98
CA LYS A 225 21.64 -7.04 -1.90
C LYS A 225 21.03 -8.21 -2.65
N LYS A 226 20.30 -9.09 -1.95
CA LYS A 226 19.60 -10.24 -2.58
C LYS A 226 18.49 -9.76 -3.54
N PHE A 227 17.88 -8.60 -3.29
CA PHE A 227 16.89 -7.99 -4.17
C PHE A 227 17.52 -7.19 -5.33
N GLY A 228 18.85 -7.11 -5.40
CA GLY A 228 19.60 -6.56 -6.52
C GLY A 228 20.14 -5.15 -6.32
N ALA A 229 20.23 -4.65 -5.08
CA ALA A 229 20.92 -3.41 -4.79
C ALA A 229 22.39 -3.52 -5.17
N ARG A 230 22.89 -2.57 -5.97
CA ARG A 230 24.31 -2.50 -6.38
C ARG A 230 25.19 -2.12 -5.20
N TRP A 231 24.73 -1.15 -4.41
CA TRP A 231 25.42 -0.65 -3.22
C TRP A 231 24.45 -0.62 -2.04
N THR A 232 25.01 -0.76 -0.84
CA THR A 232 24.25 -0.65 0.41
C THR A 232 25.02 0.18 1.41
N GLN A 233 24.33 1.01 2.20
CA GLN A 233 24.93 1.86 3.22
C GLN A 233 24.01 2.00 4.42
N LEU A 234 24.55 1.98 5.64
CA LEU A 234 23.83 2.32 6.86
C LEU A 234 23.48 3.82 6.86
N ALA A 235 22.22 4.14 7.11
CA ALA A 235 21.70 5.51 6.97
C ALA A 235 22.32 6.53 7.96
N HIS A 236 22.84 6.07 9.10
CA HIS A 236 23.45 6.92 10.12
C HIS A 236 24.99 7.09 9.95
N GLN A 237 25.61 6.39 9.01
CA GLN A 237 27.04 6.54 8.75
C GLN A 237 27.27 7.74 7.86
N PRO A 238 28.35 8.52 8.12
CA PRO A 238 28.77 9.57 7.22
C PRO A 238 28.90 9.00 5.81
N SER A 239 28.30 9.69 4.85
CA SER A 239 28.21 9.13 3.52
C SER A 239 29.61 9.03 2.89
N THR A 240 30.07 7.82 2.64
CA THR A 240 31.10 7.56 1.63
C THR A 240 30.61 7.95 0.22
N ILE A 241 29.36 8.43 0.12
CA ILE A 241 28.71 8.92 -1.10
C ILE A 241 29.39 10.17 -1.65
N ASN A 242 30.10 10.95 -0.84
CA ASN A 242 30.84 12.17 -1.29
C ASN A 242 31.88 11.90 -2.39
N HIS A 243 32.24 10.65 -2.62
CA HIS A 243 33.13 10.23 -3.72
C HIS A 243 32.39 9.48 -4.83
N GLN A 244 31.05 9.37 -4.76
CA GLN A 244 30.27 8.73 -5.81
C GLN A 244 29.70 9.78 -6.78
N PRO A 245 29.61 9.46 -8.08
CA PRO A 245 28.91 10.33 -9.02
C PRO A 245 27.48 10.60 -8.56
N SER A 246 26.97 11.80 -8.86
CA SER A 246 25.62 12.25 -8.50
C SER A 246 24.54 11.23 -8.83
N LEU A 247 23.50 11.17 -8.01
CA LEU A 247 22.34 10.28 -8.21
C LEU A 247 21.38 10.91 -9.24
N ASP A 248 20.80 10.09 -10.09
CA ASP A 248 19.80 10.54 -11.06
C ASP A 248 18.44 10.73 -10.39
N ALA A 249 18.11 9.89 -9.40
CA ALA A 249 16.93 10.05 -8.58
C ALA A 249 17.08 9.47 -7.17
N ALA A 250 16.15 9.83 -6.30
CA ALA A 250 16.00 9.25 -4.96
C ALA A 250 14.55 8.90 -4.67
N ILE A 251 14.32 7.78 -3.98
CA ILE A 251 13.01 7.31 -3.53
C ILE A 251 13.00 7.26 -2.00
N ILE A 252 12.09 7.99 -1.39
CA ILE A 252 11.96 8.08 0.05
C ILE A 252 10.85 7.12 0.51
N ALA A 253 11.26 5.92 0.93
CA ALA A 253 10.37 4.86 1.41
C ALA A 253 10.26 4.81 2.95
N VAL A 254 10.73 5.85 3.63
CA VAL A 254 10.66 6.06 5.09
C VAL A 254 10.03 7.41 5.41
N PRO A 255 9.28 7.55 6.51
CA PRO A 255 8.70 8.83 6.91
C PRO A 255 9.76 9.69 7.64
N SER A 256 10.73 10.23 6.91
CA SER A 256 11.87 11.00 7.45
C SER A 256 12.13 12.24 6.61
N ASP A 257 11.95 13.40 7.20
CA ASP A 257 12.22 14.68 6.56
C ASP A 257 13.74 14.87 6.31
N ALA A 258 14.57 14.35 7.22
CA ALA A 258 16.02 14.34 7.04
C ALA A 258 16.45 13.53 5.80
N ALA A 259 15.77 12.41 5.52
CA ALA A 259 16.04 11.64 4.31
C ALA A 259 15.63 12.40 3.03
N VAL A 260 14.57 13.22 3.08
CA VAL A 260 14.18 14.10 1.96
C VAL A 260 15.24 15.16 1.71
N THR A 261 15.68 15.86 2.77
CA THR A 261 16.73 16.89 2.68
C THR A 261 18.03 16.31 2.13
N GLN A 262 18.48 15.18 2.65
CA GLN A 262 19.65 14.47 2.15
C GLN A 262 19.53 14.08 0.67
N ALA A 263 18.36 13.56 0.29
CA ALA A 263 18.11 13.18 -1.10
C ALA A 263 18.19 14.35 -2.07
N LEU A 264 17.64 15.52 -1.70
CA LEU A 264 17.73 16.73 -2.51
C LEU A 264 19.20 17.21 -2.70
N GLN A 265 20.06 17.00 -1.70
CA GLN A 265 21.50 17.33 -1.80
C GLN A 265 22.26 16.34 -2.68
N LEU A 266 21.89 15.05 -2.69
CA LEU A 266 22.61 13.99 -3.40
C LEU A 266 22.17 13.82 -4.86
N VAL A 267 20.94 14.23 -5.19
CA VAL A 267 20.42 14.14 -6.55
C VAL A 267 20.99 15.28 -7.40
N ARG A 268 21.44 14.94 -8.61
CA ARG A 268 21.99 15.90 -9.59
C ARG A 268 20.97 16.97 -9.99
N GLY A 269 21.43 18.00 -10.65
CA GLY A 269 20.56 18.93 -11.36
C GLY A 269 19.67 18.20 -12.38
N ALA A 270 18.46 18.66 -12.56
CA ALA A 270 17.39 18.02 -13.34
C ALA A 270 17.09 16.58 -12.92
N GLY A 271 17.41 16.19 -11.67
CA GLY A 271 17.11 14.89 -11.11
C GLY A 271 15.82 14.87 -10.30
N GLN A 272 15.40 13.70 -9.83
CA GLN A 272 14.06 13.50 -9.28
C GLN A 272 14.09 12.93 -7.86
N VAL A 273 13.28 13.49 -6.95
CA VAL A 273 13.07 12.96 -5.61
C VAL A 273 11.60 12.51 -5.45
N LEU A 274 11.39 11.21 -5.29
CA LEU A 274 10.08 10.62 -5.12
C LEU A 274 9.72 10.43 -3.64
N LEU A 275 8.67 11.08 -3.19
CA LEU A 275 8.09 10.93 -1.86
C LEU A 275 7.02 9.82 -1.89
N PHE A 276 7.32 8.69 -1.27
CA PHE A 276 6.40 7.55 -1.17
C PHE A 276 5.86 7.35 0.25
N ALA A 277 6.72 7.38 1.26
CA ALA A 277 6.30 7.41 2.65
C ALA A 277 5.97 8.85 3.08
N HIS A 278 4.93 9.00 3.88
CA HIS A 278 4.49 10.32 4.34
C HIS A 278 4.51 10.40 5.87
N THR A 279 4.91 11.55 6.37
CA THR A 279 4.78 11.96 7.77
C THR A 279 3.34 12.38 8.09
N LYS A 280 3.04 12.71 9.34
CA LYS A 280 1.77 13.31 9.72
C LYS A 280 1.57 14.62 8.91
N ARG A 281 0.37 14.85 8.37
CA ARG A 281 0.06 16.18 7.80
C ARG A 281 0.24 17.21 8.89
N ALA A 282 0.94 18.30 8.58
CA ALA A 282 0.87 19.50 9.39
C ALA A 282 -0.60 19.92 9.53
N GLU A 283 -1.05 20.21 10.72
CA GLU A 283 -2.36 20.84 10.91
C GLU A 283 -2.26 22.23 10.27
N VAL A 284 -2.91 22.42 9.15
CA VAL A 284 -3.20 23.75 8.64
C VAL A 284 -4.10 24.37 9.70
N GLY A 285 -3.58 25.35 10.41
CA GLY A 285 -4.31 26.01 11.50
C GLY A 285 -5.71 26.35 11.03
N SER A 286 -6.73 25.75 11.62
CA SER A 286 -8.05 26.29 11.58
C SER A 286 -7.92 27.67 12.22
N GLN A 287 -8.15 28.74 11.44
CA GLN A 287 -8.43 30.05 11.99
C GLN A 287 -9.71 29.91 12.82
N LYS A 288 -9.55 29.47 14.06
CA LYS A 288 -10.54 29.73 15.09
C LYS A 288 -10.41 31.22 15.37
N SER A 289 -11.49 31.94 15.04
CA SER A 289 -11.68 33.32 15.43
C SER A 289 -11.11 33.58 16.83
N GLU A 290 -10.06 34.40 16.92
CA GLU A 290 -9.47 34.83 18.17
C GLU A 290 -10.52 35.66 18.94
N VAL A 291 -10.98 35.09 20.04
CA VAL A 291 -11.50 35.86 21.15
C VAL A 291 -10.31 36.57 21.80
N ARG A 292 -10.31 37.90 21.75
CA ARG A 292 -9.31 38.78 22.33
C ARG A 292 -8.90 38.36 23.79
N GLY A 293 -7.61 38.19 23.98
CA GLY A 293 -7.00 38.32 25.31
C GLY A 293 -6.13 37.12 25.71
N GLN A 294 -4.91 37.05 25.18
CA GLN A 294 -3.67 36.73 25.86
C GLN A 294 -2.55 36.52 24.86
N ARG A 295 -1.59 37.42 24.85
CA ARG A 295 -0.35 37.26 24.05
C ARG A 295 0.49 36.19 24.71
N SER A 296 0.42 34.96 24.26
CA SER A 296 1.47 33.98 24.45
C SER A 296 2.36 34.02 23.21
N ASN A 297 3.62 34.35 23.45
CA ASN A 297 4.67 34.29 22.44
C ASN A 297 4.69 32.87 21.82
N PRO A 298 4.45 32.70 20.50
CA PRO A 298 4.60 31.38 19.90
C PRO A 298 6.10 31.06 19.86
N GLN A 299 6.54 30.11 20.67
CA GLN A 299 7.82 29.50 20.44
C GLN A 299 7.80 28.85 19.05
N PRO A 300 8.77 29.11 18.17
CA PRO A 300 8.88 28.42 16.90
C PRO A 300 9.02 26.94 17.19
N SER A 301 8.08 26.11 16.71
CA SER A 301 8.20 24.66 16.72
C SER A 301 9.45 24.28 15.90
N THR A 302 10.55 24.10 16.59
CA THR A 302 11.80 23.57 16.08
C THR A 302 11.55 22.15 15.59
N LEU A 303 11.49 21.96 14.29
CA LEU A 303 11.71 20.73 13.51
C LEU A 303 10.81 20.69 12.24
N ASN A 304 10.74 21.78 11.49
CA ASN A 304 10.48 21.65 10.06
C ASN A 304 11.85 21.84 9.37
N PRO A 305 12.42 20.81 8.75
CA PRO A 305 13.54 21.00 7.87
C PRO A 305 13.07 22.00 6.80
N GLN A 306 13.68 23.17 6.77
CA GLN A 306 13.39 24.14 5.72
C GLN A 306 13.87 23.50 4.43
N LEU A 307 12.92 23.15 3.55
CA LEU A 307 13.27 22.76 2.19
C LEU A 307 13.94 23.96 1.52
N ASP A 308 15.11 23.73 0.98
CA ASP A 308 15.78 24.71 0.15
C ASP A 308 15.11 24.79 -1.23
N PHE A 309 14.07 25.64 -1.31
CA PHE A 309 13.36 25.85 -2.56
C PHE A 309 14.22 26.48 -3.65
N SER A 310 15.29 27.20 -3.26
CA SER A 310 16.22 27.79 -4.21
C SER A 310 16.99 26.69 -4.96
N SER A 311 17.48 25.67 -4.25
CA SER A 311 18.14 24.54 -4.89
C SER A 311 17.21 23.73 -5.79
N ILE A 312 15.93 23.60 -5.42
CA ILE A 312 14.94 22.93 -6.28
C ILE A 312 14.74 23.71 -7.58
N CYS A 313 14.58 25.04 -7.46
CA CYS A 313 14.34 25.92 -8.63
C CYS A 313 15.58 26.04 -9.52
N LEU A 314 16.73 26.39 -8.94
CA LEU A 314 17.95 26.67 -9.70
C LEU A 314 18.56 25.42 -10.31
N ASP A 315 18.44 24.28 -9.64
CA ASP A 315 18.93 23.00 -10.14
C ASP A 315 17.87 22.24 -10.96
N GLU A 316 16.68 22.81 -11.21
CA GLU A 316 15.57 22.18 -11.94
C GLU A 316 15.18 20.79 -11.41
N LYS A 317 15.23 20.57 -10.09
CA LYS A 317 14.94 19.29 -9.46
C LYS A 317 13.44 19.06 -9.33
N ASP A 318 12.97 17.84 -9.64
CA ASP A 318 11.59 17.43 -9.45
C ASP A 318 11.35 16.85 -8.05
N LEU A 319 10.34 17.35 -7.34
CA LEU A 319 9.82 16.74 -6.11
C LEU A 319 8.47 16.08 -6.40
N ILE A 320 8.42 14.77 -6.41
CA ILE A 320 7.28 13.98 -6.91
C ILE A 320 6.61 13.22 -5.77
N GLY A 321 5.32 13.45 -5.51
CA GLY A 321 4.52 12.62 -4.59
C GLY A 321 3.88 11.43 -5.30
N SER A 322 3.82 10.25 -4.67
CA SER A 322 3.01 9.13 -5.15
C SER A 322 2.19 8.51 -4.02
N TYR A 323 0.90 8.29 -4.28
CA TYR A 323 -0.05 7.75 -3.30
C TYR A 323 -0.99 6.73 -3.94
N SER A 324 -1.23 5.61 -3.24
CA SER A 324 -2.16 4.55 -3.64
C SER A 324 -1.77 3.84 -4.96
N SER A 325 -2.57 2.86 -5.37
CA SER A 325 -2.32 2.03 -6.54
C SER A 325 -3.00 2.55 -7.81
N ASP A 326 -2.77 1.87 -8.93
CA ASP A 326 -3.42 2.11 -10.21
C ASP A 326 -3.98 0.77 -10.75
N PHE A 327 -5.31 0.68 -10.87
CA PHE A 327 -5.97 -0.54 -11.33
C PHE A 327 -5.54 -0.96 -12.75
N THR A 328 -5.11 -0.01 -13.60
CA THR A 328 -4.66 -0.30 -14.98
C THR A 328 -3.36 -1.11 -15.00
N LEU A 329 -2.55 -1.03 -13.94
CA LEU A 329 -1.29 -1.77 -13.79
C LEU A 329 -1.49 -3.19 -13.24
N GLN A 330 -2.68 -3.55 -12.79
CA GLN A 330 -2.91 -4.78 -12.03
C GLN A 330 -2.49 -6.06 -12.77
N ARG A 331 -2.70 -6.12 -14.10
CA ARG A 331 -2.29 -7.27 -14.92
C ARG A 331 -0.77 -7.39 -15.06
N GLU A 332 -0.08 -6.26 -15.14
CA GLU A 332 1.38 -6.24 -15.22
C GLU A 332 2.01 -6.67 -13.89
N VAL A 333 1.49 -6.13 -12.80
CA VAL A 333 1.89 -6.52 -11.44
C VAL A 333 1.68 -8.02 -11.23
N ALA A 334 0.53 -8.56 -11.63
CA ALA A 334 0.26 -9.98 -11.55
C ALA A 334 1.29 -10.82 -12.34
N ARG A 335 1.67 -10.37 -13.55
CA ARG A 335 2.72 -11.03 -14.32
C ARG A 335 4.07 -11.02 -13.60
N LEU A 336 4.47 -9.88 -13.02
CA LEU A 336 5.72 -9.75 -12.29
C LEU A 336 5.78 -10.68 -11.07
N VAL A 337 4.72 -10.70 -10.26
CA VAL A 337 4.68 -11.48 -9.02
C VAL A 337 4.46 -12.96 -9.31
N PHE A 338 3.48 -13.33 -10.14
CA PHE A 338 3.14 -14.73 -10.39
C PHE A 338 4.19 -15.47 -11.24
N SER A 339 5.00 -14.76 -12.02
CA SER A 339 6.18 -15.33 -12.66
C SER A 339 7.39 -15.38 -11.73
N ARG A 340 7.30 -14.80 -10.54
CA ARG A 340 8.38 -14.65 -9.56
C ARG A 340 9.59 -13.87 -10.05
N ARG A 341 9.45 -13.07 -11.12
CA ARG A 341 10.47 -12.08 -11.48
C ARG A 341 10.67 -11.08 -10.33
N LEU A 342 9.57 -10.68 -9.68
CA LEU A 342 9.58 -10.09 -8.37
C LEU A 342 9.06 -11.13 -7.38
N ASP A 343 9.97 -11.86 -6.74
CA ASP A 343 9.62 -12.83 -5.72
C ASP A 343 9.32 -12.11 -4.39
N VAL A 344 8.05 -12.09 -4.02
CA VAL A 344 7.58 -11.42 -2.80
C VAL A 344 7.62 -12.33 -1.55
N ARG A 345 7.84 -13.62 -1.71
CA ARG A 345 7.79 -14.60 -0.61
C ARG A 345 8.83 -14.30 0.49
N PRO A 346 10.08 -13.88 0.18
CA PRO A 346 11.05 -13.52 1.22
C PRO A 346 10.67 -12.28 2.04
N LEU A 347 9.68 -11.50 1.59
CA LEU A 347 9.18 -10.35 2.33
C LEU A 347 8.22 -10.74 3.46
N ILE A 348 7.61 -11.93 3.39
CA ILE A 348 6.58 -12.38 4.33
C ILE A 348 7.25 -13.03 5.52
N THR A 349 7.25 -12.36 6.67
CA THR A 349 7.94 -12.83 7.87
C THR A 349 7.01 -13.35 8.96
N HIS A 350 5.83 -12.74 9.12
CA HIS A 350 4.92 -13.07 10.20
C HIS A 350 3.50 -13.32 9.70
N ARG A 351 2.82 -14.26 10.34
CA ARG A 351 1.42 -14.63 10.08
C ARG A 351 0.67 -14.68 11.39
N PHE A 352 -0.46 -13.99 11.45
CA PHE A 352 -1.33 -13.96 12.61
C PHE A 352 -2.71 -14.46 12.22
N PRO A 353 -3.37 -15.25 13.07
CA PRO A 353 -4.79 -15.56 12.86
C PRO A 353 -5.64 -14.29 13.01
N LEU A 354 -6.81 -14.25 12.38
CA LEU A 354 -7.71 -13.10 12.36
C LEU A 354 -8.00 -12.55 13.76
N ALA A 355 -8.18 -13.41 14.76
CA ALA A 355 -8.40 -12.99 16.14
C ALA A 355 -7.24 -12.19 16.75
N GLN A 356 -6.03 -12.32 16.20
CA GLN A 356 -4.83 -11.64 16.67
C GLN A 356 -4.43 -10.45 15.79
N THR A 357 -5.35 -9.91 14.98
CA THR A 357 -5.07 -8.76 14.10
C THR A 357 -4.53 -7.55 14.88
N ALA A 358 -4.99 -7.31 16.12
CA ALA A 358 -4.46 -6.22 16.96
C ALA A 358 -2.96 -6.41 17.26
N ALA A 359 -2.52 -7.64 17.54
CA ALA A 359 -1.10 -7.97 17.74
C ALA A 359 -0.29 -7.81 16.44
N ALA A 360 -0.86 -8.22 15.30
CA ALA A 360 -0.25 -8.01 13.99
C ALA A 360 -0.03 -6.52 13.69
N ILE A 361 -1.01 -5.67 14.00
CA ILE A 361 -0.94 -4.21 13.84
C ILE A 361 0.07 -3.61 14.82
N ALA A 362 0.13 -4.08 16.07
CA ALA A 362 1.11 -3.62 17.05
C ALA A 362 2.56 -3.90 16.59
N LEU A 363 2.84 -5.13 16.09
CA LEU A 363 4.13 -5.48 15.54
C LEU A 363 4.47 -4.64 14.30
N ALA A 364 3.51 -4.42 13.41
CA ALA A 364 3.72 -3.60 12.20
C ALA A 364 3.94 -2.11 12.52
N SER A 365 3.40 -1.61 13.64
CA SER A 365 3.57 -0.24 14.13
C SER A 365 4.96 0.00 14.73
N ARG A 366 5.55 -1.04 15.33
CA ARG A 366 6.89 -1.03 15.93
C ARG A 366 7.67 -2.23 15.43
N PRO A 367 8.12 -2.16 14.16
CA PRO A 367 8.76 -3.30 13.52
C PRO A 367 10.08 -3.68 14.21
N THR A 368 10.27 -4.97 14.41
CA THR A 368 11.50 -5.58 14.90
C THR A 368 12.50 -5.80 13.76
N GLU A 369 13.73 -6.18 14.08
CA GLU A 369 14.77 -6.40 13.07
C GLU A 369 14.39 -7.48 12.06
N ASP A 370 13.70 -8.53 12.50
CA ASP A 370 13.25 -9.67 11.72
C ASP A 370 11.87 -9.49 11.07
N SER A 371 11.15 -8.40 11.39
CA SER A 371 9.81 -8.17 10.84
C SER A 371 9.85 -7.36 9.55
N LEU A 372 9.18 -7.87 8.53
CA LEU A 372 8.95 -7.18 7.25
C LEU A 372 7.46 -7.10 6.93
N LYS A 373 6.96 -7.99 6.08
CA LYS A 373 5.54 -8.03 5.75
C LYS A 373 4.80 -8.98 6.70
N ILE A 374 3.79 -8.42 7.35
CA ILE A 374 2.95 -9.13 8.30
C ILE A 374 1.62 -9.41 7.63
N LEU A 375 1.14 -10.64 7.74
CA LEU A 375 -0.11 -11.10 7.17
C LEU A 375 -1.08 -11.55 8.27
N VAL A 376 -2.37 -11.33 8.03
CA VAL A 376 -3.49 -11.85 8.81
C VAL A 376 -4.16 -12.93 7.99
N THR A 377 -4.35 -14.13 8.57
CA THR A 377 -5.02 -15.28 7.95
C THR A 377 -6.43 -15.42 8.50
N ALA A 378 -7.43 -15.56 7.63
CA ALA A 378 -8.82 -15.71 8.06
C ALA A 378 -9.14 -17.12 8.59
N ALA A 379 -8.42 -18.14 8.13
CA ALA A 379 -8.48 -19.50 8.69
C ALA A 379 -7.45 -19.63 9.83
N ALA A 380 -7.78 -20.41 10.86
CA ALA A 380 -6.78 -20.91 11.78
C ALA A 380 -5.72 -21.71 10.97
N PRO A 381 -4.43 -21.66 11.36
CA PRO A 381 -3.38 -22.43 10.70
C PRO A 381 -3.64 -23.91 10.73
#